data_e3208b170739aa1cc5b4567e6297d8aa
#
_entry.id   e3208b170739aa1cc5b4567e6297d8aa
#
_cell.length_a   1.000
_cell.length_b   1.000
_cell.length_c   1.000
_cell.angle_alpha   90.00
_cell.angle_beta   90.00
_cell.angle_gamma   90.00
#
_symmetry.space_group_name_H-M   'P 1'
#
loop_
_entity.id
_entity.type
_entity.pdbx_description
1 polymer ?
#
loop_
_entity_poly.entity_id
_entity_poly.type
_entity_poly.pdbx_seq_one_letter_code
_entity_poly.pdbx_strand_id
1 'polypeptide(L)'
;MANARKLKKLEKRMDDATSYQEWFEAAREHDEMSGAKRWREVDQSRQYDYAQIRLRLDRLRSLRARHDHHSLLYTLNEGIHGNMGGMGRSSLYRRANTGTKLLIEQYIDEIEDSLRFLAELPDSEIDIQEKMEFFYRANICFGRSALMLSGGGVLGFYHLGVVKALLEHNILPRVISGSSAGSLVAGVL
;
A
#
# COMPACT_ATOMS: atom_id res chain seq x y z
N MET A 1 24.21 2.37 25.57
CA MET A 1 23.40 1.54 26.48
C MET A 1 22.00 2.15 26.76
N ALA A 2 21.88 3.45 27.05
CA ALA A 2 20.57 4.09 27.34
C ALA A 2 19.54 4.00 26.19
N ASN A 3 19.95 4.25 24.93
CA ASN A 3 19.07 4.16 23.77
C ASN A 3 18.54 2.73 23.50
N ALA A 4 19.38 1.71 23.67
CA ALA A 4 18.95 0.32 23.50
C ALA A 4 17.89 -0.10 24.54
N ARG A 5 18.00 0.39 25.80
CA ARG A 5 16.98 0.15 26.82
C ARG A 5 15.65 0.84 26.50
N LYS A 6 15.70 2.06 25.95
CA LYS A 6 14.49 2.78 25.56
C LYS A 6 13.80 2.11 24.36
N LEU A 7 14.55 1.67 23.36
CA LEU A 7 14.00 0.94 22.21
C LEU A 7 13.28 -0.35 22.65
N LYS A 8 13.92 -1.18 23.49
CA LYS A 8 13.28 -2.38 24.07
C LYS A 8 12.00 -2.07 24.86
N LYS A 9 11.96 -0.92 25.55
CA LYS A 9 10.74 -0.51 26.26
C LYS A 9 9.63 -0.13 25.30
N LEU A 10 9.96 0.49 24.17
CA LEU A 10 8.99 0.84 23.12
C LEU A 10 8.50 -0.41 22.37
N GLU A 11 9.40 -1.35 22.06
CA GLU A 11 9.03 -2.67 21.50
C GLU A 11 8.01 -3.37 22.42
N LYS A 12 8.30 -3.40 23.74
CA LYS A 12 7.35 -3.97 24.69
C LYS A 12 6.01 -3.22 24.73
N ARG A 13 6.02 -1.87 24.65
CA ARG A 13 4.76 -1.09 24.57
C ARG A 13 3.96 -1.43 23.30
N MET A 14 4.62 -1.69 22.16
CA MET A 14 3.96 -2.14 20.93
C MET A 14 3.36 -3.54 21.11
N ASP A 15 4.09 -4.46 21.76
CA ASP A 15 3.62 -5.82 22.00
C ASP A 15 2.45 -5.88 23.01
N ASP A 16 2.47 -5.00 24.04
CA ASP A 16 1.44 -4.91 25.07
C ASP A 16 0.24 -4.03 24.66
N ALA A 17 0.27 -3.37 23.48
CA ALA A 17 -0.76 -2.46 23.03
C ALA A 17 -2.10 -3.17 22.81
N THR A 18 -3.18 -2.60 23.34
CA THR A 18 -4.54 -3.13 23.23
C THR A 18 -5.34 -2.46 22.13
N SER A 19 -4.83 -1.36 21.57
CA SER A 19 -5.42 -0.62 20.47
C SER A 19 -4.39 -0.24 19.41
N TYR A 20 -4.87 -0.02 18.19
CA TYR A 20 -4.00 0.49 17.12
C TYR A 20 -3.36 1.84 17.47
N GLN A 21 -4.10 2.72 18.14
CA GLN A 21 -3.60 4.03 18.51
C GLN A 21 -2.42 3.94 19.49
N GLU A 22 -2.54 3.11 20.52
CA GLU A 22 -1.44 2.86 21.49
C GLU A 22 -0.22 2.27 20.80
N TRP A 23 -0.42 1.30 19.92
CA TRP A 23 0.62 0.69 19.12
C TRP A 23 1.32 1.73 18.24
N PHE A 24 0.54 2.54 17.51
CA PHE A 24 1.05 3.52 16.55
C PHE A 24 1.88 4.61 17.23
N GLU A 25 1.47 5.07 18.41
CA GLU A 25 2.23 6.04 19.19
C GLU A 25 3.59 5.49 19.62
N ALA A 26 3.63 4.26 20.14
CA ALA A 26 4.87 3.59 20.50
C ALA A 26 5.76 3.32 19.28
N ALA A 27 5.19 2.91 18.15
CA ALA A 27 5.86 2.67 16.88
C ALA A 27 6.49 3.95 16.32
N ARG A 28 5.79 5.08 16.40
CA ARG A 28 6.28 6.40 15.97
C ARG A 28 7.48 6.86 16.82
N GLU A 29 7.38 6.73 18.15
CA GLU A 29 8.49 7.02 19.05
C GLU A 29 9.70 6.11 18.76
N HIS A 30 9.44 4.83 18.50
CA HIS A 30 10.49 3.86 18.15
C HIS A 30 11.18 4.25 16.84
N ASP A 31 10.44 4.58 15.80
CA ASP A 31 10.99 4.97 14.50
C ASP A 31 11.80 6.26 14.57
N GLU A 32 11.40 7.20 15.42
CA GLU A 32 12.17 8.42 15.68
C GLU A 32 13.51 8.12 16.37
N MET A 33 13.50 7.26 17.39
CA MET A 33 14.70 6.92 18.16
C MET A 33 15.65 5.98 17.43
N SER A 34 15.13 5.07 16.60
CA SER A 34 15.92 4.11 15.81
C SER A 34 16.55 4.73 14.57
N GLY A 35 16.11 5.94 14.17
CA GLY A 35 16.50 6.58 12.93
C GLY A 35 15.68 6.12 11.71
N ALA A 36 14.67 5.27 11.91
CA ALA A 36 13.79 4.82 10.85
C ALA A 36 12.98 5.98 10.24
N LYS A 37 12.55 6.95 11.05
CA LYS A 37 11.91 8.18 10.57
C LYS A 37 12.80 8.93 9.57
N ARG A 38 14.06 9.19 9.92
CA ARG A 38 15.01 9.85 9.00
C ARG A 38 15.25 9.03 7.74
N TRP A 39 15.30 7.70 7.86
CA TRP A 39 15.42 6.84 6.68
C TRP A 39 14.20 6.96 5.76
N ARG A 40 12.99 7.10 6.28
CA ARG A 40 11.77 7.34 5.48
C ARG A 40 11.84 8.64 4.69
N GLU A 41 12.38 9.71 5.32
CA GLU A 41 12.46 11.07 4.76
C GLU A 41 13.51 11.21 3.64
N VAL A 42 14.54 10.36 3.62
CA VAL A 42 15.59 10.40 2.60
C VAL A 42 15.18 9.55 1.40
N ASP A 43 14.94 10.16 0.24
CA ASP A 43 14.54 9.46 -0.99
C ASP A 43 15.60 8.47 -1.45
N GLN A 44 16.87 8.90 -1.44
CA GLN A 44 17.98 8.12 -1.97
C GLN A 44 18.11 6.75 -1.30
N SER A 45 18.13 5.69 -2.15
CA SER A 45 18.27 4.31 -1.70
C SER A 45 18.76 3.44 -2.84
N ARG A 46 19.47 2.35 -2.51
CA ARG A 46 19.81 1.28 -3.46
C ARG A 46 18.71 0.22 -3.61
N GLN A 47 17.65 0.33 -2.82
CA GLN A 47 16.58 -0.66 -2.77
C GLN A 47 15.49 -0.45 -3.83
N TYR A 48 15.40 0.76 -4.39
CA TYR A 48 14.43 1.12 -5.42
C TYR A 48 14.98 2.28 -6.27
N ASP A 49 14.43 2.48 -7.46
CA ASP A 49 14.76 3.61 -8.33
C ASP A 49 14.00 4.86 -7.88
N TYR A 50 14.53 5.56 -6.89
CA TYR A 50 13.95 6.77 -6.35
C TYR A 50 13.87 7.91 -7.38
N ALA A 51 14.79 7.96 -8.34
CA ALA A 51 14.81 9.00 -9.37
C ALA A 51 13.61 8.83 -10.32
N GLN A 52 13.34 7.60 -10.74
CA GLN A 52 12.18 7.28 -11.55
C GLN A 52 10.86 7.62 -10.82
N ILE A 53 10.73 7.23 -9.54
CA ILE A 53 9.53 7.50 -8.76
C ILE A 53 9.33 9.01 -8.56
N ARG A 54 10.39 9.76 -8.24
CA ARG A 54 10.35 11.21 -8.09
C ARG A 54 9.90 11.89 -9.37
N LEU A 55 10.51 11.54 -10.50
CA LEU A 55 10.16 12.11 -11.80
C LEU A 55 8.68 11.88 -12.14
N ARG A 56 8.16 10.68 -11.88
CA ARG A 56 6.75 10.37 -12.14
C ARG A 56 5.81 11.11 -11.21
N LEU A 57 6.13 11.19 -9.93
CA LEU A 57 5.35 11.96 -8.95
C LEU A 57 5.22 13.42 -9.37
N ASP A 58 6.35 14.05 -9.70
CA ASP A 58 6.39 15.45 -10.11
C ASP A 58 5.62 15.67 -11.43
N ARG A 59 5.70 14.70 -12.36
CA ARG A 59 4.93 14.73 -13.61
C ARG A 59 3.44 14.65 -13.36
N LEU A 60 2.96 13.69 -12.56
CA LEU A 60 1.54 13.54 -12.24
C LEU A 60 0.98 14.81 -11.58
N ARG A 61 1.68 15.33 -10.57
CA ARG A 61 1.32 16.58 -9.89
C ARG A 61 1.23 17.77 -10.86
N SER A 62 2.22 17.89 -11.74
CA SER A 62 2.25 18.96 -12.73
C SER A 62 1.10 18.86 -13.73
N LEU A 63 0.77 17.67 -14.22
CA LEU A 63 -0.32 17.45 -15.17
C LEU A 63 -1.67 17.74 -14.52
N ARG A 64 -1.90 17.25 -13.30
CA ARG A 64 -3.13 17.50 -12.54
C ARG A 64 -3.30 19.00 -12.24
N ALA A 65 -2.24 19.68 -11.80
CA ALA A 65 -2.28 21.12 -11.50
C ALA A 65 -2.56 22.01 -12.73
N ARG A 66 -2.18 21.56 -13.92
CA ARG A 66 -2.43 22.27 -15.19
C ARG A 66 -3.72 21.86 -15.88
N HIS A 67 -4.49 20.95 -15.29
CA HIS A 67 -5.69 20.37 -15.89
C HIS A 67 -5.42 19.73 -17.28
N ASP A 68 -4.23 19.14 -17.46
CA ASP A 68 -3.90 18.41 -18.68
C ASP A 68 -4.39 16.95 -18.54
N HIS A 69 -5.68 16.76 -18.74
CA HIS A 69 -6.42 15.55 -18.42
C HIS A 69 -5.98 14.36 -19.29
N HIS A 70 -5.80 14.57 -20.58
CA HIS A 70 -5.37 13.52 -21.51
C HIS A 70 -3.94 13.03 -21.23
N SER A 71 -3.00 13.97 -20.97
CA SER A 71 -1.64 13.61 -20.59
C SER A 71 -1.57 12.92 -19.24
N LEU A 72 -2.46 13.30 -18.29
CA LEU A 72 -2.57 12.67 -16.97
C LEU A 72 -3.05 11.22 -17.12
N LEU A 73 -4.13 10.99 -17.88
CA LEU A 73 -4.67 9.67 -18.18
C LEU A 73 -3.63 8.78 -18.85
N TYR A 74 -2.93 9.29 -19.86
CA TYR A 74 -1.86 8.59 -20.56
C TYR A 74 -0.72 8.20 -19.60
N THR A 75 -0.27 9.16 -18.78
CA THR A 75 0.82 8.93 -17.83
C THR A 75 0.44 7.86 -16.79
N LEU A 76 -0.79 7.86 -16.29
CA LEU A 76 -1.28 6.83 -15.39
C LEU A 76 -1.33 5.46 -16.08
N ASN A 77 -1.85 5.40 -17.31
CA ASN A 77 -1.97 4.15 -18.08
C ASN A 77 -0.59 3.46 -18.30
N GLU A 78 0.49 4.24 -18.43
CA GLU A 78 1.85 3.71 -18.55
C GLU A 78 2.41 3.10 -17.27
N GLY A 79 1.94 3.50 -16.09
CA GLY A 79 2.66 3.20 -14.87
C GLY A 79 1.83 2.89 -13.63
N ILE A 80 0.53 2.68 -13.76
CA ILE A 80 -0.33 2.38 -12.62
C ILE A 80 -0.17 0.95 -12.10
N HIS A 81 0.40 0.07 -12.88
CA HIS A 81 0.54 -1.36 -12.59
C HIS A 81 1.99 -1.80 -12.53
N GLY A 82 2.23 -2.88 -11.83
CA GLY A 82 3.54 -3.49 -11.69
C GLY A 82 4.36 -2.91 -10.52
N ASN A 83 5.55 -3.47 -10.36
CA ASN A 83 6.50 -3.06 -9.33
C ASN A 83 7.43 -1.97 -9.86
N MET A 84 6.87 -0.79 -10.14
CA MET A 84 7.61 0.33 -10.71
C MET A 84 8.80 0.72 -9.84
N GLY A 85 9.98 0.86 -10.48
CA GLY A 85 11.21 1.23 -9.78
C GLY A 85 11.61 0.30 -8.63
N GLY A 86 10.96 -0.85 -8.49
CA GLY A 86 11.20 -1.79 -7.40
C GLY A 86 10.62 -1.35 -6.05
N MET A 87 9.65 -0.43 -6.04
CA MET A 87 9.04 0.12 -4.81
C MET A 87 8.31 -0.92 -3.96
N GLY A 88 7.89 -2.07 -4.54
CA GLY A 88 7.23 -3.17 -3.83
C GLY A 88 8.18 -4.16 -3.15
N ARG A 89 9.48 -3.89 -3.06
CA ARG A 89 10.42 -4.80 -2.38
C ARG A 89 10.13 -4.86 -0.88
N SER A 90 9.99 -6.07 -0.35
CA SER A 90 9.64 -6.31 1.06
C SER A 90 10.60 -5.66 2.06
N SER A 91 11.88 -5.50 1.70
CA SER A 91 12.89 -4.83 2.54
C SER A 91 12.58 -3.35 2.80
N LEU A 92 11.83 -2.69 1.92
CA LEU A 92 11.38 -1.30 2.11
C LEU A 92 10.28 -1.18 3.19
N TYR A 93 9.53 -2.25 3.44
CA TYR A 93 8.38 -2.27 4.36
C TYR A 93 8.68 -2.93 5.72
N ARG A 94 9.95 -3.33 5.94
CA ARG A 94 10.40 -3.95 7.20
C ARG A 94 11.29 -3.07 8.04
N ARG A 95 11.65 -1.88 7.55
CA ARG A 95 12.67 -1.04 8.19
C ARG A 95 12.09 -0.03 9.17
N ALA A 96 10.88 0.40 8.95
CA ALA A 96 10.14 1.27 9.83
C ALA A 96 8.82 0.61 10.23
N ASN A 97 8.32 0.92 11.41
CA ASN A 97 7.05 0.41 11.90
C ASN A 97 5.87 1.21 11.34
N THR A 98 6.09 2.48 11.04
CA THR A 98 5.02 3.43 10.67
C THR A 98 4.92 3.68 9.16
N GLY A 99 5.44 2.78 8.33
CA GLY A 99 5.35 2.85 6.88
C GLY A 99 6.68 2.65 6.16
N THR A 100 6.78 3.11 4.92
CA THR A 100 7.97 2.97 4.08
C THR A 100 8.61 4.32 3.76
N LYS A 101 9.27 4.47 2.62
CA LYS A 101 9.81 5.72 2.13
C LYS A 101 8.69 6.72 1.83
N LEU A 102 8.79 7.95 2.36
CA LEU A 102 7.78 8.99 2.12
C LEU A 102 7.56 9.26 0.63
N LEU A 103 8.60 9.14 -0.19
CA LEU A 103 8.47 9.28 -1.64
C LEU A 103 7.54 8.23 -2.24
N ILE A 104 7.62 6.98 -1.77
CA ILE A 104 6.73 5.89 -2.24
C ILE A 104 5.30 6.16 -1.81
N GLU A 105 5.09 6.55 -0.55
CA GLU A 105 3.77 6.88 -0.02
C GLU A 105 3.14 8.05 -0.81
N GLN A 106 3.87 9.15 -0.97
CA GLN A 106 3.43 10.31 -1.76
C GLN A 106 3.10 9.96 -3.22
N TYR A 107 3.84 9.03 -3.82
CA TYR A 107 3.57 8.59 -5.19
C TYR A 107 2.27 7.78 -5.28
N ILE A 108 2.02 6.90 -4.30
CA ILE A 108 0.77 6.14 -4.23
C ILE A 108 -0.43 7.06 -3.98
N ASP A 109 -0.29 8.00 -3.04
CA ASP A 109 -1.32 9.00 -2.73
C ASP A 109 -1.65 9.84 -3.98
N GLU A 110 -0.63 10.28 -4.73
CA GLU A 110 -0.83 11.05 -5.96
C GLU A 110 -1.51 10.24 -7.07
N ILE A 111 -1.21 8.94 -7.17
CA ILE A 111 -1.94 8.04 -8.08
C ILE A 111 -3.43 7.98 -7.68
N GLU A 112 -3.73 7.78 -6.39
CA GLU A 112 -5.10 7.74 -5.89
C GLU A 112 -5.84 9.05 -6.17
N ASP A 113 -5.23 10.18 -5.83
CA ASP A 113 -5.76 11.52 -6.09
C ASP A 113 -6.02 11.76 -7.57
N SER A 114 -5.08 11.35 -8.44
CA SER A 114 -5.21 11.50 -9.89
C SER A 114 -6.32 10.63 -10.45
N LEU A 115 -6.49 9.40 -9.95
CA LEU A 115 -7.58 8.52 -10.37
C LEU A 115 -8.94 9.07 -9.95
N ARG A 116 -9.07 9.56 -8.71
CA ARG A 116 -10.30 10.21 -8.23
C ARG A 116 -10.63 11.43 -9.06
N PHE A 117 -9.63 12.29 -9.28
CA PHE A 117 -9.77 13.48 -10.11
C PHE A 117 -10.30 13.15 -11.50
N LEU A 118 -9.70 12.16 -12.20
CA LEU A 118 -10.17 11.73 -13.54
C LEU A 118 -11.59 11.13 -13.51
N ALA A 119 -11.92 10.38 -12.47
CA ALA A 119 -13.26 9.78 -12.35
C ALA A 119 -14.36 10.83 -12.18
N GLU A 120 -14.06 11.93 -11.48
CA GLU A 120 -15.00 13.02 -11.17
C GLU A 120 -15.12 14.07 -12.30
N LEU A 121 -14.25 14.06 -13.31
CA LEU A 121 -14.32 14.98 -14.42
C LEU A 121 -15.63 14.83 -15.21
N PRO A 122 -16.24 15.93 -15.68
CA PRO A 122 -17.40 15.86 -16.54
C PRO A 122 -17.03 15.28 -17.92
N ASP A 123 -18.03 14.75 -18.63
CA ASP A 123 -17.82 14.14 -19.93
C ASP A 123 -17.45 15.15 -21.04
N SER A 124 -17.60 16.46 -20.75
CA SER A 124 -17.09 17.54 -21.60
C SER A 124 -15.57 17.69 -21.59
N GLU A 125 -14.90 17.19 -20.55
CA GLU A 125 -13.44 17.29 -20.37
C GLU A 125 -12.70 16.04 -20.86
N ILE A 126 -13.28 14.87 -20.61
CA ILE A 126 -12.83 13.57 -21.13
C ILE A 126 -14.06 12.77 -21.49
N ASP A 127 -14.08 12.21 -22.70
CA ASP A 127 -15.17 11.36 -23.17
C ASP A 127 -15.40 10.16 -22.22
N ILE A 128 -16.67 9.87 -21.96
CA ILE A 128 -17.06 8.79 -21.04
C ILE A 128 -16.50 7.43 -21.48
N GLN A 129 -16.42 7.18 -22.79
CA GLN A 129 -15.89 5.91 -23.30
C GLN A 129 -14.40 5.81 -23.05
N GLU A 130 -13.63 6.91 -23.24
CA GLU A 130 -12.21 6.97 -22.95
C GLU A 130 -11.93 6.71 -21.45
N LYS A 131 -12.72 7.34 -20.56
CA LYS A 131 -12.65 7.07 -19.11
C LYS A 131 -12.94 5.60 -18.79
N MET A 132 -14.03 5.06 -19.33
CA MET A 132 -14.42 3.67 -19.09
C MET A 132 -13.37 2.68 -19.58
N GLU A 133 -12.80 2.88 -20.75
CA GLU A 133 -11.71 2.04 -21.27
C GLU A 133 -10.46 2.10 -20.42
N PHE A 134 -10.09 3.29 -19.95
CA PHE A 134 -8.94 3.46 -19.05
C PHE A 134 -9.14 2.69 -17.75
N PHE A 135 -10.26 2.91 -17.05
CA PHE A 135 -10.53 2.23 -15.78
C PHE A 135 -10.69 0.72 -15.94
N TYR A 136 -11.28 0.27 -17.05
CA TYR A 136 -11.41 -1.15 -17.37
C TYR A 136 -10.03 -1.80 -17.56
N ARG A 137 -9.15 -1.19 -18.37
CA ARG A 137 -7.78 -1.67 -18.59
C ARG A 137 -6.97 -1.65 -17.30
N ALA A 138 -7.03 -0.57 -16.52
CA ALA A 138 -6.34 -0.47 -15.24
C ALA A 138 -6.78 -1.59 -14.28
N ASN A 139 -8.08 -1.86 -14.18
CA ASN A 139 -8.62 -2.93 -13.35
C ASN A 139 -8.13 -4.33 -13.79
N ILE A 140 -8.02 -4.59 -15.09
CA ILE A 140 -7.52 -5.86 -15.62
C ILE A 140 -6.02 -5.99 -15.39
N CYS A 141 -5.23 -4.94 -15.68
CA CYS A 141 -3.77 -4.96 -15.56
C CYS A 141 -3.30 -5.02 -14.10
N PHE A 142 -4.03 -4.35 -13.19
CA PHE A 142 -3.73 -4.41 -11.76
C PHE A 142 -4.07 -5.79 -11.17
N GLY A 143 -5.00 -6.50 -11.81
CA GLY A 143 -5.49 -7.78 -11.35
C GLY A 143 -6.44 -7.67 -10.15
N ARG A 144 -6.84 -8.81 -9.65
CA ARG A 144 -7.70 -8.90 -8.46
C ARG A 144 -6.88 -9.41 -7.29
N SER A 145 -7.09 -8.83 -6.12
CA SER A 145 -6.56 -9.38 -4.89
C SER A 145 -7.11 -10.78 -4.65
N ALA A 146 -6.23 -11.71 -4.29
CA ALA A 146 -6.60 -13.07 -3.90
C ALA A 146 -6.12 -13.34 -2.47
N LEU A 147 -6.98 -13.92 -1.64
CA LEU A 147 -6.62 -14.40 -0.32
C LEU A 147 -6.17 -15.86 -0.43
N MET A 148 -4.92 -16.12 -0.07
CA MET A 148 -4.34 -17.46 -0.09
C MET A 148 -4.15 -17.95 1.34
N LEU A 149 -4.98 -18.90 1.79
CA LEU A 149 -4.96 -19.46 3.13
C LEU A 149 -4.07 -20.71 3.16
N SER A 150 -2.98 -20.67 3.92
CA SER A 150 -2.02 -21.75 4.02
C SER A 150 -2.56 -22.94 4.85
N GLY A 151 -1.93 -24.09 4.70
CA GLY A 151 -2.04 -25.18 5.66
C GLY A 151 -1.35 -24.81 6.98
N GLY A 152 -1.57 -25.62 8.02
CA GLY A 152 -0.91 -25.40 9.31
C GLY A 152 -1.57 -26.14 10.49
N GLY A 153 -2.44 -27.12 10.24
CA GLY A 153 -3.15 -27.85 11.30
C GLY A 153 -3.90 -26.89 12.21
N VAL A 154 -3.64 -26.97 13.52
CA VAL A 154 -4.29 -26.11 14.53
C VAL A 154 -4.01 -24.62 14.34
N LEU A 155 -2.93 -24.23 13.68
CA LEU A 155 -2.64 -22.81 13.35
C LEU A 155 -3.65 -22.27 12.32
N GLY A 156 -4.39 -23.12 11.64
CA GLY A 156 -5.47 -22.72 10.74
C GLY A 156 -6.59 -21.91 11.42
N PHE A 157 -6.73 -22.00 12.74
CA PHE A 157 -7.68 -21.15 13.47
C PHE A 157 -7.38 -19.66 13.36
N TYR A 158 -6.12 -19.26 13.14
CA TYR A 158 -5.79 -17.86 12.88
C TYR A 158 -6.44 -17.31 11.61
N HIS A 159 -6.72 -18.17 10.62
CA HIS A 159 -7.43 -17.76 9.40
C HIS A 159 -8.82 -17.21 9.70
N LEU A 160 -9.50 -17.73 10.73
CA LEU A 160 -10.83 -17.23 11.12
C LEU A 160 -10.75 -15.77 11.59
N GLY A 161 -9.72 -15.42 12.37
CA GLY A 161 -9.50 -14.04 12.80
C GLY A 161 -9.18 -13.10 11.62
N VAL A 162 -8.35 -13.56 10.68
CA VAL A 162 -8.01 -12.80 9.47
C VAL A 162 -9.26 -12.57 8.62
N VAL A 163 -10.02 -13.62 8.34
CA VAL A 163 -11.25 -13.53 7.55
C VAL A 163 -12.28 -12.63 8.23
N LYS A 164 -12.46 -12.77 9.55
CA LYS A 164 -13.35 -11.90 10.33
C LYS A 164 -12.97 -10.43 10.16
N ALA A 165 -11.70 -10.09 10.35
CA ALA A 165 -11.22 -8.71 10.20
C ALA A 165 -11.45 -8.17 8.78
N LEU A 166 -11.15 -8.97 7.73
CA LEU A 166 -11.36 -8.57 6.35
C LEU A 166 -12.86 -8.35 6.03
N LEU A 167 -13.75 -9.18 6.60
CA LEU A 167 -15.20 -9.01 6.47
C LEU A 167 -15.70 -7.75 7.17
N GLU A 168 -15.28 -7.51 8.41
CA GLU A 168 -15.67 -6.34 9.20
C GLU A 168 -15.27 -5.02 8.52
N HIS A 169 -14.14 -5.03 7.79
CA HIS A 169 -13.66 -3.87 7.04
C HIS A 169 -14.14 -3.82 5.57
N ASN A 170 -14.99 -4.76 5.12
CA ASN A 170 -15.48 -4.86 3.74
C ASN A 170 -14.37 -4.95 2.67
N ILE A 171 -13.25 -5.58 3.00
CA ILE A 171 -12.08 -5.76 2.11
C ILE A 171 -11.75 -7.24 1.83
N LEU A 172 -12.66 -8.17 2.13
CA LEU A 172 -12.46 -9.57 1.81
C LEU A 172 -12.38 -9.77 0.29
N PRO A 173 -11.28 -10.31 -0.26
CA PRO A 173 -11.16 -10.59 -1.67
C PRO A 173 -12.21 -11.60 -2.15
N ARG A 174 -12.68 -11.42 -3.39
CA ARG A 174 -13.62 -12.37 -4.03
C ARG A 174 -12.95 -13.64 -4.53
N VAL A 175 -11.63 -13.64 -4.65
CA VAL A 175 -10.83 -14.81 -5.04
C VAL A 175 -10.16 -15.33 -3.80
N ILE A 176 -10.49 -16.54 -3.41
CA ILE A 176 -9.95 -17.17 -2.21
C ILE A 176 -9.45 -18.56 -2.59
N SER A 177 -8.27 -18.91 -2.12
CA SER A 177 -7.72 -20.27 -2.24
C SER A 177 -7.22 -20.72 -0.89
N GLY A 178 -7.22 -22.04 -0.68
CA GLY A 178 -6.76 -22.62 0.57
C GLY A 178 -6.04 -23.94 0.38
N SER A 179 -5.15 -24.27 1.31
CA SER A 179 -4.46 -25.55 1.39
C SER A 179 -4.66 -26.14 2.78
N SER A 180 -4.98 -27.45 2.88
CA SER A 180 -5.18 -28.14 4.18
C SER A 180 -6.16 -27.38 5.08
N ALA A 181 -5.76 -26.98 6.30
CA ALA A 181 -6.60 -26.18 7.22
C ALA A 181 -7.17 -24.91 6.56
N GLY A 182 -6.39 -24.24 5.70
CA GLY A 182 -6.87 -23.08 4.94
C GLY A 182 -7.95 -23.42 3.93
N SER A 183 -7.98 -24.66 3.37
CA SER A 183 -9.04 -25.07 2.44
C SER A 183 -10.38 -25.28 3.14
N LEU A 184 -10.37 -25.69 4.40
CA LEU A 184 -11.60 -25.79 5.21
C LEU A 184 -12.24 -24.42 5.43
N VAL A 185 -11.41 -23.41 5.72
CA VAL A 185 -11.89 -22.03 5.89
C VAL A 185 -12.35 -21.45 4.55
N ALA A 186 -11.57 -21.64 3.48
CA ALA A 186 -11.92 -21.14 2.13
C ALA A 186 -13.22 -21.80 1.59
N GLY A 187 -13.53 -23.04 1.99
CA GLY A 187 -14.70 -23.77 1.49
C GLY A 187 -16.03 -23.37 2.14
N VAL A 188 -15.98 -22.59 3.24
CA VAL A 188 -17.19 -22.09 3.93
C VAL A 188 -17.44 -20.60 3.69
N LEU A 189 -16.53 -19.91 2.97
CA LEU A 189 -16.65 -18.51 2.58
C LEU A 189 -17.31 -18.36 1.21
#